data_72987f51ecef322f648565fe92ecd52b
#
_entry.id   72987f51ecef322f648565fe92ecd52b
#
_cell.length_a   1.000
_cell.length_b   1.000
_cell.length_c   1.000
_cell.angle_alpha   90.00
_cell.angle_beta   90.00
_cell.angle_gamma   90.00
#
_symmetry.space_group_name_H-M   'P 1'
#
loop_
_entity.id
_entity.type
_entity.pdbx_description
1 polymer ?
#
loop_
_entity_poly.entity_id
_entity_poly.type
_entity_poly.pdbx_seq_one_letter_code
_entity_poly.pdbx_strand_id
1 'polypeptide(L)'
;MRAVIMNSVGGVENLVEKEVEIPKISDEDVLLKVVGCGVCYRDVLARKGFMRVRPPVIPGHEIVGRIVEIGDKVPQNFKKNDLVASLIYIYDPKDPKCVEGRENICRSRVSIGEERDGCYAEYISLPHWILVKIDDPGETPPEAYSFAACVIGTLVRALKTIGKAARGESVLITGASGGIGVHAIQVAKAYGLKVIAATRSSEKAEKIKIFSPDHIIVYKDRFSEEVRKLTDGEGVDYVIESVGGPTLTESIRSLRWGGKILLIGNVDPSPYQMMLGHLILRENSILGVMNSCKHELREAIDLLRKGFVKPVYKTISLDQDSVREAHQIIERGGSFGRIIIKP
;
A
#
# COMPACT_ATOMS: atom_id res chain seq x y z
N MET A 1 -23.27 9.69 -11.31
CA MET A 1 -22.46 8.47 -11.05
C MET A 1 -22.68 7.98 -9.64
N ARG A 2 -22.57 6.66 -9.43
CA ARG A 2 -22.59 6.10 -8.07
C ARG A 2 -21.26 6.35 -7.36
N ALA A 3 -21.33 6.66 -6.07
CA ALA A 3 -20.17 6.78 -5.19
C ALA A 3 -20.54 6.41 -3.76
N VAL A 4 -19.56 5.92 -2.99
CA VAL A 4 -19.70 5.80 -1.54
C VAL A 4 -18.97 6.96 -0.89
N ILE A 5 -19.72 7.78 -0.14
CA ILE A 5 -19.24 9.02 0.47
C ILE A 5 -19.08 8.81 1.97
N MET A 6 -17.99 9.31 2.53
CA MET A 6 -17.80 9.46 3.94
C MET A 6 -18.36 10.83 4.37
N ASN A 7 -19.56 10.85 4.96
CA ASN A 7 -20.23 12.09 5.37
C ASN A 7 -19.54 12.77 6.58
N SER A 8 -18.98 11.96 7.48
CA SER A 8 -18.24 12.42 8.67
C SER A 8 -17.26 11.32 9.12
N VAL A 9 -16.29 11.66 9.95
CA VAL A 9 -15.46 10.68 10.64
C VAL A 9 -16.29 9.90 11.67
N GLY A 10 -15.89 8.65 11.95
CA GLY A 10 -16.57 7.82 12.96
C GLY A 10 -16.70 6.36 12.53
N GLY A 11 -17.88 5.77 12.75
CA GLY A 11 -18.20 4.39 12.43
C GLY A 11 -18.44 4.15 10.94
N VAL A 12 -18.61 2.87 10.56
CA VAL A 12 -18.85 2.49 9.15
C VAL A 12 -20.18 3.01 8.60
N GLU A 13 -21.15 3.33 9.45
CA GLU A 13 -22.44 3.93 9.10
C GLU A 13 -22.31 5.25 8.35
N ASN A 14 -21.18 5.94 8.53
CA ASN A 14 -20.90 7.21 7.82
C ASN A 14 -20.47 7.03 6.36
N LEU A 15 -20.24 5.80 5.93
CA LEU A 15 -20.03 5.44 4.52
C LEU A 15 -21.38 5.20 3.87
N VAL A 16 -21.82 6.10 2.99
CA VAL A 16 -23.16 6.10 2.40
C VAL A 16 -23.07 6.17 0.90
N GLU A 17 -23.76 5.27 0.22
CA GLU A 17 -23.91 5.32 -1.25
C GLU A 17 -24.78 6.50 -1.66
N LYS A 18 -24.35 7.22 -2.69
CA LYS A 18 -25.10 8.34 -3.29
C LYS A 18 -24.88 8.42 -4.79
N GLU A 19 -25.87 8.95 -5.48
CA GLU A 19 -25.72 9.48 -6.83
C GLU A 19 -25.13 10.89 -6.76
N VAL A 20 -24.03 11.11 -7.49
CA VAL A 20 -23.36 12.41 -7.59
C VAL A 20 -23.05 12.76 -9.04
N GLU A 21 -22.76 14.01 -9.34
CA GLU A 21 -22.33 14.43 -10.67
C GLU A 21 -20.98 13.78 -11.03
N ILE A 22 -20.79 13.49 -12.32
CA ILE A 22 -19.48 13.10 -12.85
C ILE A 22 -18.54 14.30 -12.74
N PRO A 23 -17.33 14.14 -12.19
CA PRO A 23 -16.41 15.27 -12.00
C PRO A 23 -16.02 15.91 -13.33
N LYS A 24 -16.04 17.23 -13.40
CA LYS A 24 -15.51 17.99 -14.52
C LYS A 24 -13.97 17.94 -14.47
N ILE A 25 -13.35 17.89 -15.64
CA ILE A 25 -11.90 17.93 -15.78
C ILE A 25 -11.39 19.37 -16.02
N SER A 26 -10.17 19.66 -15.55
CA SER A 26 -9.41 20.82 -15.97
C SER A 26 -8.63 20.51 -17.25
N ASP A 27 -7.97 21.54 -17.86
CA ASP A 27 -7.14 21.34 -19.04
C ASP A 27 -6.01 20.31 -18.82
N GLU A 28 -5.53 20.15 -17.58
CA GLU A 28 -4.40 19.26 -17.23
C GLU A 28 -4.85 17.92 -16.64
N ASP A 29 -6.17 17.72 -16.47
CA ASP A 29 -6.73 16.49 -15.89
C ASP A 29 -7.17 15.50 -16.96
N VAL A 30 -7.33 14.28 -16.55
CA VAL A 30 -8.06 13.24 -17.29
C VAL A 30 -9.21 12.73 -16.44
N LEU A 31 -10.32 12.38 -17.07
CA LEU A 31 -11.40 11.65 -16.44
C LEU A 31 -11.14 10.16 -16.61
N LEU A 32 -11.10 9.45 -15.50
CA LEU A 32 -10.96 7.99 -15.47
C LEU A 32 -12.30 7.33 -15.15
N LYS A 33 -12.68 6.32 -15.94
CA LYS A 33 -13.62 5.30 -15.49
C LYS A 33 -12.84 4.33 -14.61
N VAL A 34 -13.22 4.21 -13.33
CA VAL A 34 -12.54 3.35 -12.37
C VAL A 34 -12.72 1.89 -12.76
N VAL A 35 -11.62 1.14 -12.87
CA VAL A 35 -11.60 -0.30 -13.13
C VAL A 35 -11.45 -1.07 -11.83
N GLY A 36 -10.76 -0.49 -10.86
CA GLY A 36 -10.59 -1.04 -9.54
C GLY A 36 -10.10 0.01 -8.55
N CYS A 37 -10.61 -0.06 -7.34
CA CYS A 37 -10.18 0.75 -6.22
C CYS A 37 -9.83 -0.14 -5.02
N GLY A 38 -8.56 -0.17 -4.61
CA GLY A 38 -8.16 -0.95 -3.45
C GLY A 38 -8.64 -0.32 -2.14
N VAL A 39 -9.07 -1.16 -1.18
CA VAL A 39 -9.43 -0.74 0.18
C VAL A 39 -8.22 -0.91 1.08
N CYS A 40 -7.77 0.20 1.69
CA CYS A 40 -6.57 0.26 2.52
C CYS A 40 -6.89 0.42 4.01
N TYR A 41 -6.00 -0.04 4.89
CA TYR A 41 -6.11 0.28 6.31
C TYR A 41 -6.05 1.78 6.59
N ARG A 42 -5.38 2.55 5.70
CA ARG A 42 -5.36 4.01 5.74
C ARG A 42 -6.76 4.61 5.62
N ASP A 43 -7.64 4.03 4.77
CA ASP A 43 -9.04 4.48 4.65
C ASP A 43 -9.81 4.25 5.95
N VAL A 44 -9.50 3.15 6.67
CA VAL A 44 -10.06 2.89 8.01
C VAL A 44 -9.58 3.92 9.02
N LEU A 45 -8.29 4.26 9.03
CA LEU A 45 -7.73 5.29 9.92
C LEU A 45 -8.31 6.68 9.58
N ALA A 46 -8.46 7.00 8.30
CA ALA A 46 -9.08 8.24 7.82
C ALA A 46 -10.53 8.34 8.32
N ARG A 47 -11.33 7.28 8.11
CA ARG A 47 -12.72 7.21 8.60
C ARG A 47 -12.80 7.37 10.12
N LYS A 48 -11.88 6.78 10.88
CA LYS A 48 -11.84 6.88 12.34
C LYS A 48 -11.35 8.26 12.86
N GLY A 49 -10.89 9.15 11.98
CA GLY A 49 -10.42 10.50 12.35
C GLY A 49 -8.94 10.56 12.78
N PHE A 50 -8.15 9.51 12.55
CA PHE A 50 -6.71 9.51 12.83
C PHE A 50 -5.87 10.16 11.71
N MET A 51 -6.51 10.51 10.60
CA MET A 51 -5.89 11.23 9.48
C MET A 51 -6.57 12.59 9.28
N ARG A 52 -5.86 13.49 8.60
CA ARG A 52 -6.48 14.76 8.19
C ARG A 52 -7.44 14.50 7.03
N VAL A 53 -8.72 14.62 7.30
CA VAL A 53 -9.82 14.37 6.35
C VAL A 53 -10.73 15.58 6.27
N ARG A 54 -11.36 15.80 5.11
CA ARG A 54 -12.32 16.87 4.86
C ARG A 54 -13.68 16.33 4.40
N PRO A 55 -14.47 15.73 5.30
CA PRO A 55 -15.81 15.29 4.95
C PRO A 55 -16.76 16.45 4.59
N PRO A 56 -17.77 16.25 3.70
CA PRO A 56 -18.00 15.01 2.98
C PRO A 56 -16.94 14.77 1.89
N VAL A 57 -16.48 13.53 1.74
CA VAL A 57 -15.45 13.15 0.77
C VAL A 57 -15.70 11.73 0.26
N ILE A 58 -15.40 11.45 -1.00
CA ILE A 58 -15.35 10.09 -1.53
C ILE A 58 -14.01 9.49 -1.14
N PRO A 59 -13.95 8.38 -0.34
CA PRO A 59 -12.70 7.75 0.05
C PRO A 59 -12.01 7.00 -1.09
N GLY A 60 -10.84 6.40 -0.78
CA GLY A 60 -10.11 5.52 -1.70
C GLY A 60 -9.00 6.24 -2.47
N HIS A 61 -7.80 5.66 -2.41
CA HIS A 61 -6.59 6.23 -3.01
C HIS A 61 -5.77 5.21 -3.82
N GLU A 62 -6.21 3.96 -3.89
CA GLU A 62 -5.56 2.90 -4.67
C GLU A 62 -6.29 2.76 -6.00
N ILE A 63 -5.81 3.42 -7.05
CA ILE A 63 -6.58 3.69 -8.25
C ILE A 63 -5.97 3.04 -9.49
N VAL A 64 -6.80 2.32 -10.23
CA VAL A 64 -6.57 1.98 -11.63
C VAL A 64 -7.84 2.29 -12.43
N GLY A 65 -7.68 2.92 -13.57
CA GLY A 65 -8.83 3.31 -14.41
C GLY A 65 -8.48 3.39 -15.88
N ARG A 66 -9.53 3.49 -16.71
CA ARG A 66 -9.40 3.78 -18.14
C ARG A 66 -9.74 5.22 -18.41
N ILE A 67 -8.94 5.87 -19.24
CA ILE A 67 -9.16 7.27 -19.65
C ILE A 67 -10.39 7.35 -20.53
N VAL A 68 -11.36 8.18 -20.17
CA VAL A 68 -12.58 8.44 -20.95
C VAL A 68 -12.64 9.86 -21.52
N GLU A 69 -12.01 10.83 -20.83
CA GLU A 69 -11.91 12.22 -21.30
C GLU A 69 -10.51 12.76 -20.96
N ILE A 70 -10.01 13.68 -21.79
CA ILE A 70 -8.64 14.21 -21.72
C ILE A 70 -8.71 15.74 -21.89
N GLY A 71 -8.11 16.46 -20.95
CA GLY A 71 -7.98 17.92 -21.02
C GLY A 71 -6.96 18.38 -22.08
N ASP A 72 -7.13 19.59 -22.57
CA ASP A 72 -6.41 20.11 -23.74
C ASP A 72 -4.88 20.22 -23.55
N LYS A 73 -4.39 20.32 -22.30
CA LYS A 73 -2.97 20.41 -21.97
C LYS A 73 -2.32 19.09 -21.56
N VAL A 74 -3.10 18.00 -21.57
CA VAL A 74 -2.56 16.68 -21.27
C VAL A 74 -1.66 16.21 -22.42
N PRO A 75 -0.46 15.65 -22.12
CA PRO A 75 0.46 15.19 -23.16
C PRO A 75 -0.15 14.14 -24.09
N GLN A 76 0.19 14.20 -25.39
CA GLN A 76 -0.39 13.36 -26.46
C GLN A 76 -0.10 11.85 -26.32
N ASN A 77 0.79 11.45 -25.42
CA ASN A 77 1.04 10.05 -25.11
C ASN A 77 -0.09 9.40 -24.30
N PHE A 78 -1.01 10.19 -23.71
CA PHE A 78 -2.25 9.68 -23.11
C PHE A 78 -3.37 9.67 -24.13
N LYS A 79 -4.09 8.55 -24.22
CA LYS A 79 -5.20 8.36 -25.16
C LYS A 79 -6.44 7.82 -24.44
N LYS A 80 -7.62 8.05 -25.03
CA LYS A 80 -8.85 7.40 -24.58
C LYS A 80 -8.67 5.89 -24.58
N ASN A 81 -9.23 5.22 -23.58
CA ASN A 81 -9.11 3.80 -23.25
C ASN A 81 -7.74 3.34 -22.73
N ASP A 82 -6.73 4.19 -22.64
CA ASP A 82 -5.49 3.82 -21.94
C ASP A 82 -5.80 3.40 -20.51
N LEU A 83 -5.20 2.28 -20.08
CA LEU A 83 -5.22 1.85 -18.70
C LEU A 83 -4.11 2.58 -17.94
N VAL A 84 -4.45 3.19 -16.82
CA VAL A 84 -3.50 3.96 -16.00
C VAL A 84 -3.66 3.63 -14.51
N ALA A 85 -2.54 3.58 -13.79
CA ALA A 85 -2.51 3.59 -12.33
C ALA A 85 -2.03 4.95 -11.83
N SER A 86 -2.46 5.38 -10.65
CA SER A 86 -2.09 6.67 -10.09
C SER A 86 -1.22 6.56 -8.85
N LEU A 87 -0.42 7.60 -8.59
CA LEU A 87 0.07 7.89 -7.25
C LEU A 87 -1.10 8.27 -6.34
N ILE A 88 -0.89 8.18 -5.02
CA ILE A 88 -1.94 8.42 -4.02
C ILE A 88 -2.05 9.88 -3.58
N TYR A 89 -1.16 10.73 -4.06
CA TYR A 89 -1.14 12.17 -3.80
C TYR A 89 -1.16 12.96 -5.09
N ILE A 90 -1.91 14.07 -5.07
CA ILE A 90 -1.76 15.15 -6.05
C ILE A 90 -0.77 16.13 -5.47
N TYR A 91 0.11 16.67 -6.30
CA TYR A 91 1.16 17.60 -5.91
C TYR A 91 1.40 18.64 -7.01
N ASP A 92 2.02 19.77 -6.67
CA ASP A 92 2.54 20.73 -7.66
C ASP A 92 3.85 20.17 -8.25
N PRO A 93 3.92 19.90 -9.56
CA PRO A 93 5.16 19.41 -10.20
C PRO A 93 6.37 20.33 -10.04
N LYS A 94 6.14 21.61 -9.71
CA LYS A 94 7.19 22.61 -9.49
C LYS A 94 7.73 22.60 -8.05
N ASP A 95 7.10 21.86 -7.13
CA ASP A 95 7.60 21.72 -5.76
C ASP A 95 9.02 21.11 -5.79
N PRO A 96 10.02 21.70 -5.08
CA PRO A 96 11.40 21.24 -5.14
C PRO A 96 11.56 19.75 -4.83
N LYS A 97 10.78 19.19 -3.92
CA LYS A 97 10.83 17.75 -3.62
C LYS A 97 10.30 16.88 -4.76
N CYS A 98 9.34 17.39 -5.52
CA CYS A 98 8.83 16.71 -6.69
C CYS A 98 9.86 16.73 -7.84
N VAL A 99 10.55 17.85 -8.03
CA VAL A 99 11.67 17.96 -9.00
C VAL A 99 12.81 16.99 -8.65
N GLU A 100 13.05 16.75 -7.35
CA GLU A 100 14.02 15.74 -6.87
C GLU A 100 13.54 14.27 -7.06
N GLY A 101 12.33 14.04 -7.60
CA GLY A 101 11.73 12.71 -7.73
C GLY A 101 11.28 12.11 -6.39
N ARG A 102 10.91 12.96 -5.44
CA ARG A 102 10.43 12.60 -4.10
C ARG A 102 8.99 13.07 -3.89
N GLU A 103 8.13 12.75 -4.83
CA GLU A 103 6.74 13.21 -4.89
C GLU A 103 5.93 12.84 -3.65
N ASN A 104 6.26 11.73 -3.02
CA ASN A 104 5.62 11.24 -1.80
C ASN A 104 5.76 12.16 -0.58
N ILE A 105 6.77 13.04 -0.57
CA ILE A 105 7.05 14.01 0.51
C ILE A 105 7.03 15.46 0.05
N CYS A 106 6.43 15.76 -1.09
CA CYS A 106 6.19 17.13 -1.53
C CYS A 106 5.37 17.89 -0.49
N ARG A 107 5.68 19.16 -0.25
CA ARG A 107 4.92 20.00 0.69
C ARG A 107 3.54 20.35 0.15
N SER A 108 3.43 20.47 -1.16
CA SER A 108 2.19 20.77 -1.90
C SER A 108 1.22 19.59 -2.02
N ARG A 109 1.57 18.40 -1.50
CA ARG A 109 0.75 17.20 -1.67
C ARG A 109 -0.62 17.33 -1.03
N VAL A 110 -1.62 16.84 -1.75
CA VAL A 110 -3.01 16.68 -1.31
C VAL A 110 -3.37 15.21 -1.37
N SER A 111 -3.92 14.67 -0.29
CA SER A 111 -4.27 13.24 -0.19
C SER A 111 -5.57 12.94 -0.93
N ILE A 112 -5.51 12.01 -1.88
CA ILE A 112 -6.70 11.50 -2.57
C ILE A 112 -7.48 10.61 -1.59
N GLY A 113 -8.80 10.74 -1.58
CA GLY A 113 -9.70 10.02 -0.68
C GLY A 113 -9.76 10.56 0.76
N GLU A 114 -9.06 11.66 1.05
CA GLU A 114 -8.99 12.32 2.37
C GLU A 114 -9.26 13.82 2.29
N GLU A 115 -8.44 14.55 1.54
CA GLU A 115 -8.54 16.01 1.35
C GLU A 115 -9.18 16.38 0.00
N ARG A 116 -9.25 15.42 -0.93
CA ARG A 116 -9.91 15.46 -2.22
C ARG A 116 -10.58 14.12 -2.47
N ASP A 117 -11.64 14.10 -3.27
CA ASP A 117 -12.38 12.89 -3.63
C ASP A 117 -11.48 11.81 -4.23
N GLY A 118 -11.77 10.58 -3.84
CA GLY A 118 -11.07 9.36 -4.22
C GLY A 118 -11.86 8.45 -5.15
N CYS A 119 -11.54 7.17 -5.14
CA CYS A 119 -12.01 6.18 -6.11
C CYS A 119 -13.10 5.23 -5.62
N TYR A 120 -13.75 5.46 -4.49
CA TYR A 120 -14.97 4.73 -4.14
C TYR A 120 -16.13 5.27 -4.99
N ALA A 121 -15.92 5.33 -6.31
CA ALA A 121 -16.81 5.92 -7.29
C ALA A 121 -16.62 5.28 -8.68
N GLU A 122 -17.59 5.47 -9.58
CA GLU A 122 -17.48 4.99 -10.97
C GLU A 122 -16.45 5.80 -11.79
N TYR A 123 -16.28 7.09 -11.47
CA TYR A 123 -15.35 7.99 -12.17
C TYR A 123 -14.56 8.85 -11.19
N ILE A 124 -13.36 9.24 -11.61
CA ILE A 124 -12.50 10.18 -10.89
C ILE A 124 -11.72 11.07 -11.88
N SER A 125 -11.59 12.35 -11.55
CA SER A 125 -10.74 13.31 -12.30
C SER A 125 -9.39 13.43 -11.61
N LEU A 126 -8.30 13.21 -12.35
CA LEU A 126 -6.93 13.27 -11.82
C LEU A 126 -5.99 13.99 -12.79
N PRO A 127 -5.01 14.77 -12.28
CA PRO A 127 -4.00 15.38 -13.12
C PRO A 127 -3.07 14.33 -13.74
N HIS A 128 -2.73 14.52 -15.00
CA HIS A 128 -1.95 13.55 -15.80
C HIS A 128 -0.59 13.21 -15.19
N TRP A 129 0.05 14.13 -14.47
CA TRP A 129 1.42 13.95 -13.97
C TRP A 129 1.54 12.97 -12.80
N ILE A 130 0.43 12.60 -12.14
CA ILE A 130 0.45 11.54 -11.13
C ILE A 130 0.14 10.16 -11.71
N LEU A 131 -0.13 10.07 -13.01
CA LEU A 131 -0.53 8.84 -13.68
C LEU A 131 0.66 8.13 -14.32
N VAL A 132 0.62 6.81 -14.31
CA VAL A 132 1.52 5.92 -15.04
C VAL A 132 0.69 5.01 -15.92
N LYS A 133 0.98 5.03 -17.22
CA LYS A 133 0.31 4.20 -18.21
C LYS A 133 0.75 2.75 -18.08
N ILE A 134 -0.19 1.83 -18.28
CA ILE A 134 -0.01 0.40 -18.34
C ILE A 134 -0.28 -0.03 -19.78
N ASP A 135 0.79 -0.06 -20.59
CA ASP A 135 0.67 -0.34 -22.04
C ASP A 135 0.25 -1.78 -22.31
N ASP A 136 0.77 -2.72 -21.52
CA ASP A 136 0.44 -4.14 -21.57
C ASP A 136 0.29 -4.67 -20.14
N PRO A 137 -0.92 -5.05 -19.71
CA PRO A 137 -1.13 -5.60 -18.37
C PRO A 137 -0.63 -7.06 -18.22
N GLY A 138 -0.19 -7.72 -19.29
CA GLY A 138 0.15 -9.13 -19.25
C GLY A 138 -1.02 -10.00 -18.81
N GLU A 139 -0.75 -11.03 -18.02
CA GLU A 139 -1.76 -11.91 -17.43
C GLU A 139 -2.41 -11.33 -16.15
N THR A 140 -1.90 -10.21 -15.65
CA THR A 140 -2.43 -9.58 -14.43
C THR A 140 -3.77 -8.91 -14.72
N PRO A 141 -4.85 -9.26 -13.99
CA PRO A 141 -6.14 -8.61 -14.14
C PRO A 141 -6.03 -7.08 -13.94
N PRO A 142 -6.66 -6.28 -14.81
CA PRO A 142 -6.52 -4.81 -14.76
C PRO A 142 -6.81 -4.19 -13.40
N GLU A 143 -7.83 -4.66 -12.69
CA GLU A 143 -8.18 -4.15 -11.36
C GLU A 143 -7.08 -4.33 -10.31
N ALA A 144 -6.22 -5.33 -10.46
CA ALA A 144 -5.13 -5.61 -9.53
C ALA A 144 -4.04 -4.53 -9.53
N TYR A 145 -3.95 -3.73 -10.60
CA TYR A 145 -3.04 -2.59 -10.63
C TYR A 145 -3.47 -1.43 -9.72
N SER A 146 -4.67 -1.47 -9.14
CA SER A 146 -5.14 -0.44 -8.22
C SER A 146 -4.19 -0.23 -7.04
N PHE A 147 -3.66 -1.31 -6.46
CA PHE A 147 -2.74 -1.22 -5.34
C PHE A 147 -1.24 -1.20 -5.73
N ALA A 148 -0.93 -1.00 -7.02
CA ALA A 148 0.46 -0.94 -7.48
C ALA A 148 1.27 0.16 -6.79
N ALA A 149 0.71 1.37 -6.62
CA ALA A 149 1.38 2.47 -5.94
C ALA A 149 1.49 2.25 -4.43
N CYS A 150 0.35 2.02 -3.76
CA CYS A 150 0.26 1.99 -2.30
C CYS A 150 0.92 0.76 -1.68
N VAL A 151 0.80 -0.42 -2.30
CA VAL A 151 1.35 -1.66 -1.77
C VAL A 151 2.69 -1.99 -2.40
N ILE A 152 2.71 -2.35 -3.69
CA ILE A 152 3.91 -2.88 -4.32
C ILE A 152 4.98 -1.81 -4.48
N GLY A 153 4.61 -0.60 -4.90
CA GLY A 153 5.53 0.53 -5.01
C GLY A 153 6.13 0.94 -3.66
N THR A 154 5.34 0.87 -2.57
CA THR A 154 5.85 1.09 -1.21
C THR A 154 6.87 0.01 -0.82
N LEU A 155 6.66 -1.25 -1.19
CA LEU A 155 7.60 -2.35 -0.94
C LEU A 155 8.88 -2.20 -1.77
N VAL A 156 8.76 -1.81 -3.04
CA VAL A 156 9.91 -1.44 -3.89
C VAL A 156 10.71 -0.33 -3.22
N ARG A 157 10.04 0.73 -2.78
CA ARG A 157 10.68 1.85 -2.08
C ARG A 157 11.36 1.41 -0.79
N ALA A 158 10.67 0.60 0.02
CA ALA A 158 11.20 0.07 1.27
C ALA A 158 12.50 -0.67 1.05
N LEU A 159 12.49 -1.67 0.18
CA LEU A 159 13.65 -2.55 0.00
C LEU A 159 14.77 -1.90 -0.83
N LYS A 160 14.43 -1.26 -1.95
CA LYS A 160 15.42 -0.77 -2.92
C LYS A 160 15.89 0.66 -2.61
N THR A 161 14.95 1.60 -2.42
CA THR A 161 15.27 3.02 -2.29
C THR A 161 15.76 3.37 -0.89
N ILE A 162 15.05 2.93 0.15
CA ILE A 162 15.32 3.27 1.56
C ILE A 162 16.26 2.25 2.20
N GLY A 163 15.91 0.96 2.13
CA GLY A 163 16.67 -0.14 2.73
C GLY A 163 18.00 -0.38 2.02
N LYS A 164 18.04 -0.23 0.70
CA LYS A 164 19.16 -0.61 -0.17
C LYS A 164 19.54 -2.08 0.01
N ALA A 165 18.51 -2.93 0.08
CA ALA A 165 18.66 -4.36 0.30
C ALA A 165 19.39 -5.01 -0.88
N ALA A 166 20.38 -5.84 -0.57
CA ALA A 166 21.18 -6.57 -1.52
C ALA A 166 20.71 -8.03 -1.63
N ARG A 167 20.92 -8.64 -2.80
CA ARG A 167 20.61 -10.04 -3.02
C ARG A 167 21.34 -10.94 -2.01
N GLY A 168 20.62 -11.90 -1.43
CA GLY A 168 21.13 -12.84 -0.44
C GLY A 168 20.98 -12.39 1.02
N GLU A 169 20.69 -11.10 1.26
CA GLU A 169 20.35 -10.61 2.61
C GLU A 169 19.00 -11.16 3.07
N SER A 170 18.75 -11.11 4.37
CA SER A 170 17.59 -11.67 5.04
C SER A 170 16.57 -10.62 5.43
N VAL A 171 15.28 -10.94 5.27
CA VAL A 171 14.18 -10.05 5.67
C VAL A 171 13.11 -10.81 6.44
N LEU A 172 12.74 -10.26 7.60
CA LEU A 172 11.55 -10.68 8.33
C LEU A 172 10.37 -9.81 7.89
N ILE A 173 9.22 -10.43 7.67
CA ILE A 173 7.98 -9.73 7.30
C ILE A 173 6.95 -9.97 8.39
N THR A 174 6.56 -8.91 9.11
CA THR A 174 5.46 -8.95 10.08
C THR A 174 4.12 -8.82 9.37
N GLY A 175 3.05 -9.38 9.96
CA GLY A 175 1.74 -9.37 9.32
C GLY A 175 1.74 -10.03 7.93
N ALA A 176 2.56 -11.07 7.75
CA ALA A 176 2.88 -11.70 6.47
C ALA A 176 1.68 -12.19 5.65
N SER A 177 0.53 -12.40 6.29
CA SER A 177 -0.71 -12.83 5.63
C SER A 177 -1.67 -11.69 5.27
N GLY A 178 -1.33 -10.45 5.64
CA GLY A 178 -2.15 -9.26 5.32
C GLY A 178 -1.92 -8.72 3.91
N GLY A 179 -2.62 -7.62 3.60
CA GLY A 179 -2.59 -6.99 2.27
C GLY A 179 -1.20 -6.50 1.81
N ILE A 180 -0.34 -6.09 2.75
CA ILE A 180 1.07 -5.77 2.45
C ILE A 180 1.91 -7.05 2.50
N GLY A 181 1.74 -7.88 3.53
CA GLY A 181 2.64 -8.98 3.82
C GLY A 181 2.76 -10.03 2.71
N VAL A 182 1.64 -10.49 2.14
CA VAL A 182 1.67 -11.49 1.04
C VAL A 182 2.39 -10.98 -0.21
N HIS A 183 2.31 -9.68 -0.47
CA HIS A 183 3.03 -9.06 -1.58
C HIS A 183 4.49 -8.77 -1.22
N ALA A 184 4.78 -8.47 0.07
CA ALA A 184 6.14 -8.27 0.56
C ALA A 184 6.99 -9.54 0.42
N ILE A 185 6.43 -10.73 0.69
CA ILE A 185 7.10 -12.01 0.45
C ILE A 185 7.54 -12.08 -1.02
N GLN A 186 6.64 -11.81 -1.94
CA GLN A 186 6.89 -11.94 -3.37
C GLN A 186 7.90 -10.89 -3.89
N VAL A 187 7.78 -9.62 -3.47
CA VAL A 187 8.74 -8.56 -3.85
C VAL A 187 10.12 -8.88 -3.30
N ALA A 188 10.23 -9.30 -2.04
CA ALA A 188 11.50 -9.70 -1.44
C ALA A 188 12.14 -10.89 -2.17
N LYS A 189 11.36 -11.91 -2.51
CA LYS A 189 11.84 -13.06 -3.32
C LYS A 189 12.27 -12.63 -4.72
N ALA A 190 11.53 -11.72 -5.38
CA ALA A 190 11.91 -11.16 -6.68
C ALA A 190 13.27 -10.43 -6.64
N TYR A 191 13.61 -9.83 -5.50
CA TYR A 191 14.92 -9.21 -5.27
C TYR A 191 15.99 -10.18 -4.77
N GLY A 192 15.64 -11.45 -4.59
CA GLY A 192 16.58 -12.51 -4.19
C GLY A 192 16.95 -12.48 -2.71
N LEU A 193 16.06 -11.94 -1.86
CA LEU A 193 16.24 -11.96 -0.40
C LEU A 193 15.82 -13.31 0.19
N LYS A 194 16.41 -13.66 1.33
CA LYS A 194 15.94 -14.75 2.20
C LYS A 194 14.79 -14.23 3.06
N VAL A 195 13.63 -14.88 2.98
CA VAL A 195 12.38 -14.37 3.56
C VAL A 195 11.92 -15.22 4.73
N ILE A 196 11.77 -14.60 5.90
CA ILE A 196 11.09 -15.16 7.05
C ILE A 196 9.73 -14.45 7.18
N ALA A 197 8.64 -15.21 7.08
CA ALA A 197 7.28 -14.69 7.13
C ALA A 197 6.65 -14.96 8.51
N ALA A 198 6.25 -13.91 9.24
CA ALA A 198 5.64 -14.04 10.56
C ALA A 198 4.13 -13.72 10.53
N THR A 199 3.31 -14.65 11.03
CA THR A 199 1.84 -14.53 11.10
C THR A 199 1.30 -15.10 12.40
N ARG A 200 0.11 -14.63 12.83
CA ARG A 200 -0.57 -15.15 14.02
C ARG A 200 -1.53 -16.31 13.73
N SER A 201 -1.80 -16.57 12.46
CA SER A 201 -2.80 -17.57 12.03
C SER A 201 -2.14 -18.75 11.36
N SER A 202 -2.32 -19.96 11.92
CA SER A 202 -1.88 -21.21 11.30
C SER A 202 -2.58 -21.47 9.98
N GLU A 203 -3.88 -21.18 9.86
CA GLU A 203 -4.62 -21.30 8.61
C GLU A 203 -4.02 -20.42 7.50
N LYS A 204 -3.71 -19.15 7.83
CA LYS A 204 -3.11 -18.21 6.87
C LYS A 204 -1.65 -18.57 6.58
N ALA A 205 -0.93 -19.20 7.53
CA ALA A 205 0.42 -19.71 7.29
C ALA A 205 0.45 -20.75 6.16
N GLU A 206 -0.53 -21.66 6.11
CA GLU A 206 -0.65 -22.60 4.99
C GLU A 206 -0.86 -21.90 3.65
N LYS A 207 -1.69 -20.86 3.63
CA LYS A 207 -1.97 -20.10 2.40
C LYS A 207 -0.76 -19.33 1.84
N ILE A 208 0.15 -18.88 2.71
CA ILE A 208 1.33 -18.13 2.24
C ILE A 208 2.48 -19.02 1.75
N LYS A 209 2.44 -20.34 1.98
CA LYS A 209 3.44 -21.30 1.47
C LYS A 209 3.62 -21.24 -0.05
N ILE A 210 2.54 -20.97 -0.79
CA ILE A 210 2.58 -20.88 -2.25
C ILE A 210 3.52 -19.78 -2.79
N PHE A 211 3.86 -18.77 -1.95
CA PHE A 211 4.80 -17.70 -2.30
C PHE A 211 6.24 -18.03 -1.93
N SER A 212 6.49 -19.25 -1.43
CA SER A 212 7.81 -19.81 -1.16
C SER A 212 8.70 -18.90 -0.27
N PRO A 213 8.23 -18.40 0.89
CA PRO A 213 9.13 -17.84 1.87
C PRO A 213 10.10 -18.94 2.34
N ASP A 214 11.32 -18.57 2.75
CA ASP A 214 12.30 -19.56 3.19
C ASP A 214 11.89 -20.16 4.54
N HIS A 215 11.24 -19.36 5.40
CA HIS A 215 10.68 -19.83 6.66
C HIS A 215 9.34 -19.15 6.97
N ILE A 216 8.49 -19.85 7.72
CA ILE A 216 7.21 -19.32 8.23
C ILE A 216 7.17 -19.50 9.74
N ILE A 217 6.94 -18.42 10.47
CA ILE A 217 6.77 -18.42 11.91
C ILE A 217 5.29 -18.14 12.23
N VAL A 218 4.67 -19.06 12.99
CA VAL A 218 3.34 -18.84 13.58
C VAL A 218 3.55 -18.52 15.05
N TYR A 219 3.20 -17.28 15.45
CA TYR A 219 3.44 -16.80 16.81
C TYR A 219 2.14 -16.35 17.48
N LYS A 220 2.13 -16.38 18.82
CA LYS A 220 1.09 -15.74 19.63
C LYS A 220 1.52 -14.35 20.07
N ASP A 221 2.64 -14.28 20.79
CA ASP A 221 3.14 -13.04 21.39
C ASP A 221 4.58 -12.71 20.97
N ARG A 222 5.46 -13.71 20.89
CA ARG A 222 6.89 -13.56 20.61
C ARG A 222 7.30 -14.34 19.37
N PHE A 223 8.25 -13.79 18.62
CA PHE A 223 8.84 -14.44 17.44
C PHE A 223 10.35 -14.20 17.29
N SER A 224 10.92 -13.28 18.06
CA SER A 224 12.34 -12.93 17.88
C SER A 224 13.30 -14.07 18.21
N GLU A 225 12.97 -14.92 19.18
CA GLU A 225 13.79 -16.09 19.53
C GLU A 225 13.82 -17.11 18.39
N GLU A 226 12.67 -17.31 17.73
CA GLU A 226 12.57 -18.22 16.59
C GLU A 226 13.33 -17.65 15.38
N VAL A 227 13.21 -16.34 15.11
CA VAL A 227 13.99 -15.67 14.07
C VAL A 227 15.49 -15.90 14.31
N ARG A 228 15.98 -15.73 15.55
CA ARG A 228 17.38 -15.98 15.88
C ARG A 228 17.83 -17.41 15.67
N LYS A 229 17.01 -18.39 16.02
CA LYS A 229 17.32 -19.80 15.72
C LYS A 229 17.47 -20.07 14.23
N LEU A 230 16.60 -19.43 13.40
CA LEU A 230 16.63 -19.57 11.95
C LEU A 230 17.79 -18.80 11.27
N THR A 231 18.50 -17.99 12.03
CA THR A 231 19.61 -17.13 11.56
C THR A 231 20.90 -17.35 12.36
N ASP A 232 21.10 -18.55 12.90
CA ASP A 232 22.30 -18.95 13.65
C ASP A 232 22.66 -17.99 14.81
N GLY A 233 21.64 -17.36 15.43
CA GLY A 233 21.78 -16.39 16.51
C GLY A 233 21.96 -14.94 16.07
N GLU A 234 22.27 -14.67 14.82
CA GLU A 234 22.60 -13.33 14.32
C GLU A 234 21.38 -12.39 14.23
N GLY A 235 20.24 -12.87 13.76
CA GLY A 235 19.08 -12.07 13.38
C GLY A 235 19.06 -11.71 11.89
N VAL A 236 18.06 -10.92 11.48
CA VAL A 236 17.85 -10.54 10.06
C VAL A 236 18.43 -9.16 9.73
N ASP A 237 18.76 -8.95 8.45
CA ASP A 237 19.25 -7.67 7.93
C ASP A 237 18.15 -6.60 7.97
N TYR A 238 16.93 -7.00 7.58
CA TYR A 238 15.77 -6.10 7.50
C TYR A 238 14.55 -6.70 8.18
N VAL A 239 13.70 -5.81 8.68
CA VAL A 239 12.31 -6.13 9.01
C VAL A 239 11.41 -5.23 8.18
N ILE A 240 10.51 -5.80 7.38
CA ILE A 240 9.35 -5.08 6.85
C ILE A 240 8.28 -5.10 7.94
N GLU A 241 8.14 -3.95 8.63
CA GLU A 241 7.19 -3.81 9.73
C GLU A 241 5.88 -3.19 9.21
N SER A 242 4.85 -4.04 9.10
CA SER A 242 3.54 -3.65 8.58
C SER A 242 2.44 -3.56 9.63
N VAL A 243 2.74 -3.91 10.88
CA VAL A 243 1.80 -3.91 12.00
C VAL A 243 2.03 -2.72 12.93
N GLY A 244 3.30 -2.41 13.23
CA GLY A 244 3.68 -1.28 14.09
C GLY A 244 3.79 -1.66 15.56
N GLY A 245 3.26 -0.81 16.46
CA GLY A 245 3.40 -0.95 17.92
C GLY A 245 3.32 -2.36 18.46
N PRO A 246 2.30 -3.16 18.15
CA PRO A 246 2.12 -4.52 18.67
C PRO A 246 3.26 -5.50 18.39
N THR A 247 4.04 -5.28 17.32
CA THR A 247 5.13 -6.18 16.89
C THR A 247 6.52 -5.54 16.98
N LEU A 248 6.60 -4.22 17.14
CA LEU A 248 7.83 -3.46 16.97
C LEU A 248 8.97 -3.90 17.94
N THR A 249 8.67 -4.23 19.19
CA THR A 249 9.68 -4.74 20.14
C THR A 249 10.30 -6.04 19.64
N GLU A 250 9.50 -6.98 19.18
CA GLU A 250 9.97 -8.27 18.68
C GLU A 250 10.72 -8.09 17.34
N SER A 251 10.27 -7.15 16.51
CA SER A 251 10.96 -6.75 15.29
C SER A 251 12.36 -6.21 15.54
N ILE A 252 12.53 -5.31 16.54
CA ILE A 252 13.85 -4.79 16.94
C ILE A 252 14.73 -5.92 17.46
N ARG A 253 14.21 -6.83 18.29
CA ARG A 253 14.96 -7.98 18.81
C ARG A 253 15.38 -8.97 17.75
N SER A 254 14.64 -9.03 16.65
CA SER A 254 14.91 -9.92 15.51
C SER A 254 16.07 -9.43 14.61
N LEU A 255 16.44 -8.16 14.70
CA LEU A 255 17.50 -7.58 13.88
C LEU A 255 18.89 -8.10 14.27
N ARG A 256 19.76 -8.29 13.29
CA ARG A 256 21.20 -8.39 13.51
C ARG A 256 21.78 -7.02 13.89
N TRP A 257 23.06 -6.98 14.28
CA TRP A 257 23.77 -5.72 14.47
C TRP A 257 23.84 -4.95 13.14
N GLY A 258 23.56 -3.64 13.18
CA GLY A 258 23.44 -2.79 11.98
C GLY A 258 22.18 -3.03 11.13
N GLY A 259 21.26 -3.90 11.59
CA GLY A 259 20.02 -4.20 10.88
C GLY A 259 19.03 -3.04 10.89
N LYS A 260 18.06 -3.07 9.97
CA LYS A 260 17.12 -1.96 9.72
C LYS A 260 15.68 -2.40 9.77
N ILE A 261 14.84 -1.63 10.47
CA ILE A 261 13.38 -1.73 10.33
C ILE A 261 12.91 -0.79 9.23
N LEU A 262 12.19 -1.34 8.27
CA LEU A 262 11.47 -0.61 7.23
C LEU A 262 10.02 -0.50 7.68
N LEU A 263 9.69 0.60 8.37
CA LEU A 263 8.40 0.82 8.99
C LEU A 263 7.41 1.34 7.93
N ILE A 264 6.47 0.50 7.54
CA ILE A 264 5.49 0.76 6.47
C ILE A 264 4.09 0.97 7.06
N GLY A 265 3.73 0.22 8.10
CA GLY A 265 2.38 0.21 8.67
C GLY A 265 2.38 0.47 10.17
N ASN A 266 1.25 1.03 10.62
CA ASN A 266 0.94 1.19 12.03
C ASN A 266 -0.57 1.01 12.20
N VAL A 267 -0.99 -0.18 12.64
CA VAL A 267 -2.42 -0.50 12.81
C VAL A 267 -3.00 0.05 14.12
N ASP A 268 -2.13 0.40 15.06
CA ASP A 268 -2.49 1.06 16.32
C ASP A 268 -1.82 2.43 16.38
N PRO A 269 -2.58 3.53 16.23
CA PRO A 269 -2.03 4.89 16.24
C PRO A 269 -1.63 5.39 17.64
N SER A 270 -1.77 4.58 18.69
CA SER A 270 -1.41 4.93 20.06
C SER A 270 0.11 5.20 20.18
N PRO A 271 0.53 6.09 21.10
CA PRO A 271 1.95 6.29 21.40
C PRO A 271 2.63 4.99 21.81
N TYR A 272 3.84 4.76 21.30
CA TYR A 272 4.62 3.56 21.58
C TYR A 272 5.89 3.91 22.39
N GLN A 273 6.10 3.18 23.49
CA GLN A 273 7.32 3.31 24.31
C GLN A 273 8.39 2.33 23.85
N MET A 274 9.60 2.80 23.67
CA MET A 274 10.72 2.02 23.16
C MET A 274 11.99 2.20 24.02
N MET A 275 12.70 1.11 24.23
CA MET A 275 14.02 1.14 24.88
C MET A 275 15.10 1.54 23.86
N LEU A 276 15.53 2.80 23.88
CA LEU A 276 16.47 3.36 22.92
C LEU A 276 17.85 2.68 22.95
N GLY A 277 18.25 2.11 24.10
CA GLY A 277 19.49 1.36 24.22
C GLY A 277 19.65 0.21 23.23
N HIS A 278 18.56 -0.45 22.85
CA HIS A 278 18.62 -1.50 21.81
C HIS A 278 19.09 -0.99 20.45
N LEU A 279 18.68 0.24 20.08
CA LEU A 279 19.11 0.84 18.83
C LEU A 279 20.57 1.29 18.89
N ILE A 280 20.96 1.94 19.99
CA ILE A 280 22.30 2.51 20.17
C ILE A 280 23.36 1.40 20.21
N LEU A 281 23.17 0.39 21.06
CA LEU A 281 24.17 -0.66 21.31
C LEU A 281 24.38 -1.60 20.11
N ARG A 282 23.45 -1.64 19.17
CA ARG A 282 23.50 -2.52 17.99
C ARG A 282 23.58 -1.76 16.67
N GLU A 283 23.64 -0.43 16.71
CA GLU A 283 23.58 0.44 15.51
C GLU A 283 22.36 0.13 14.62
N ASN A 284 21.24 -0.30 15.23
CA ASN A 284 20.03 -0.56 14.46
C ASN A 284 19.31 0.74 14.07
N SER A 285 18.60 0.72 12.96
CA SER A 285 17.85 1.88 12.45
C SER A 285 16.37 1.56 12.28
N ILE A 286 15.51 2.55 12.54
CA ILE A 286 14.10 2.52 12.16
C ILE A 286 13.89 3.58 11.09
N LEU A 287 13.50 3.15 9.91
CA LEU A 287 13.33 3.98 8.73
C LEU A 287 11.84 4.01 8.33
N GLY A 288 11.23 5.18 8.42
CA GLY A 288 9.85 5.37 7.93
C GLY A 288 9.81 5.30 6.41
N VAL A 289 8.85 4.56 5.88
CA VAL A 289 8.64 4.41 4.44
C VAL A 289 7.26 4.93 4.09
N MET A 290 7.23 6.06 3.39
CA MET A 290 5.98 6.70 3.00
C MET A 290 5.69 6.47 1.52
N ASN A 291 4.78 5.54 1.23
CA ASN A 291 4.28 5.25 -0.12
C ASN A 291 5.37 5.19 -1.21
N SER A 292 4.97 5.31 -2.45
CA SER A 292 5.86 5.30 -3.61
C SER A 292 5.92 6.65 -4.32
N CYS A 293 6.99 6.85 -5.07
CA CYS A 293 7.11 7.86 -6.11
C CYS A 293 6.84 7.22 -7.49
N LYS A 294 6.86 8.03 -8.52
CA LYS A 294 6.51 7.60 -9.88
C LYS A 294 7.43 6.50 -10.44
N HIS A 295 8.70 6.52 -10.06
CA HIS A 295 9.65 5.49 -10.49
C HIS A 295 9.41 4.15 -9.81
N GLU A 296 9.04 4.11 -8.51
CA GLU A 296 8.67 2.87 -7.85
C GLU A 296 7.31 2.35 -8.34
N LEU A 297 6.37 3.23 -8.68
CA LEU A 297 5.12 2.82 -9.31
C LEU A 297 5.35 2.13 -10.66
N ARG A 298 6.26 2.66 -11.50
CA ARG A 298 6.62 2.00 -12.76
C ARG A 298 7.23 0.60 -12.53
N GLU A 299 8.14 0.49 -11.57
CA GLU A 299 8.73 -0.80 -11.21
C GLU A 299 7.68 -1.77 -10.64
N ALA A 300 6.74 -1.27 -9.83
CA ALA A 300 5.62 -2.07 -9.31
C ALA A 300 4.72 -2.61 -10.43
N ILE A 301 4.40 -1.79 -11.42
CA ILE A 301 3.67 -2.20 -12.62
C ILE A 301 4.44 -3.29 -13.38
N ASP A 302 5.75 -3.13 -13.55
CA ASP A 302 6.60 -4.12 -14.21
C ASP A 302 6.67 -5.46 -13.45
N LEU A 303 6.75 -5.45 -12.12
CA LEU A 303 6.74 -6.65 -11.29
C LEU A 303 5.43 -7.44 -11.44
N LEU A 304 4.30 -6.73 -11.49
CA LEU A 304 2.98 -7.32 -11.74
C LEU A 304 2.90 -7.89 -13.16
N ARG A 305 3.21 -7.08 -14.17
CA ARG A 305 3.13 -7.43 -15.59
C ARG A 305 3.97 -8.65 -15.93
N LYS A 306 5.16 -8.77 -15.37
CA LYS A 306 6.10 -9.88 -15.60
C LYS A 306 5.80 -11.11 -14.73
N GLY A 307 4.76 -11.06 -13.88
CA GLY A 307 4.36 -12.17 -13.02
C GLY A 307 5.31 -12.46 -11.84
N PHE A 308 6.29 -11.58 -11.56
CA PHE A 308 7.13 -11.70 -10.37
C PHE A 308 6.33 -11.48 -9.08
N VAL A 309 5.27 -10.68 -9.15
CA VAL A 309 4.29 -10.51 -8.08
C VAL A 309 2.93 -10.92 -8.61
N LYS A 310 2.38 -11.99 -8.05
CA LYS A 310 1.01 -12.45 -8.32
C LYS A 310 0.08 -11.73 -7.35
N PRO A 311 -0.90 -10.96 -7.84
CA PRO A 311 -1.80 -10.21 -6.97
C PRO A 311 -2.70 -11.14 -6.16
N VAL A 312 -2.82 -10.87 -4.85
CA VAL A 312 -3.66 -11.62 -3.92
C VAL A 312 -4.75 -10.70 -3.42
N TYR A 313 -5.97 -10.92 -3.87
CA TYR A 313 -7.11 -10.06 -3.54
C TYR A 313 -8.45 -10.76 -3.69
N LYS A 314 -9.50 -10.16 -3.15
CA LYS A 314 -10.89 -10.42 -3.47
C LYS A 314 -11.55 -9.15 -4.00
N THR A 315 -12.55 -9.29 -4.86
CA THR A 315 -13.36 -8.16 -5.35
C THR A 315 -14.65 -8.03 -4.58
N ILE A 316 -15.15 -6.81 -4.47
CA ILE A 316 -16.47 -6.47 -3.96
C ILE A 316 -17.12 -5.44 -4.89
N SER A 317 -18.45 -5.30 -4.81
CA SER A 317 -19.19 -4.28 -5.56
C SER A 317 -19.04 -2.89 -4.94
N LEU A 318 -19.29 -1.86 -5.75
CA LEU A 318 -19.41 -0.47 -5.28
C LEU A 318 -20.83 -0.25 -4.74
N ASP A 319 -21.06 -0.69 -3.52
CA ASP A 319 -22.24 -0.42 -2.73
C ASP A 319 -21.87 -0.19 -1.27
N GLN A 320 -22.72 0.49 -0.52
CA GLN A 320 -22.37 0.86 0.87
C GLN A 320 -22.16 -0.34 1.79
N ASP A 321 -22.90 -1.42 1.61
CA ASP A 321 -22.86 -2.55 2.55
C ASP A 321 -21.59 -3.37 2.32
N SER A 322 -21.23 -3.63 1.07
CA SER A 322 -19.95 -4.27 0.70
C SER A 322 -18.74 -3.46 1.17
N VAL A 323 -18.78 -2.12 1.01
CA VAL A 323 -17.69 -1.23 1.43
C VAL A 323 -17.59 -1.18 2.96
N ARG A 324 -18.70 -1.10 3.68
CA ARG A 324 -18.75 -1.16 5.15
C ARG A 324 -18.18 -2.47 5.68
N GLU A 325 -18.59 -3.59 5.10
CA GLU A 325 -18.06 -4.91 5.45
C GLU A 325 -16.55 -4.99 5.20
N ALA A 326 -16.06 -4.49 4.06
CA ALA A 326 -14.64 -4.46 3.76
C ALA A 326 -13.82 -3.69 4.81
N HIS A 327 -14.29 -2.50 5.23
CA HIS A 327 -13.67 -1.73 6.30
C HIS A 327 -13.63 -2.51 7.62
N GLN A 328 -14.74 -3.19 8.00
CA GLN A 328 -14.80 -4.01 9.22
C GLN A 328 -13.85 -5.22 9.17
N ILE A 329 -13.76 -5.90 8.01
CA ILE A 329 -12.85 -7.04 7.83
C ILE A 329 -11.40 -6.59 8.00
N ILE A 330 -11.01 -5.48 7.36
CA ILE A 330 -9.66 -4.93 7.45
C ILE A 330 -9.35 -4.47 8.88
N GLU A 331 -10.28 -3.80 9.54
CA GLU A 331 -10.14 -3.31 10.92
C GLU A 331 -9.89 -4.44 11.92
N ARG A 332 -10.54 -5.59 11.74
CA ARG A 332 -10.35 -6.80 12.56
C ARG A 332 -9.10 -7.62 12.19
N GLY A 333 -8.35 -7.22 11.15
CA GLY A 333 -7.21 -8.00 10.64
C GLY A 333 -7.62 -9.31 9.96
N GLY A 334 -8.88 -9.41 9.50
CA GLY A 334 -9.47 -10.62 8.93
C GLY A 334 -9.07 -10.92 7.49
N SER A 335 -8.55 -9.94 6.74
CA SER A 335 -8.22 -10.13 5.33
C SER A 335 -7.03 -11.06 5.09
N PHE A 336 -7.07 -11.78 3.96
CA PHE A 336 -5.92 -12.40 3.32
C PHE A 336 -5.70 -11.70 1.98
N GLY A 337 -4.57 -11.02 1.80
CA GLY A 337 -4.36 -10.14 0.65
C GLY A 337 -5.20 -8.86 0.71
N ARG A 338 -5.55 -8.32 -0.46
CA ARG A 338 -6.25 -7.03 -0.63
C ARG A 338 -7.75 -7.22 -0.84
N ILE A 339 -8.50 -6.13 -0.71
CA ILE A 339 -9.90 -6.04 -1.15
C ILE A 339 -9.95 -4.95 -2.21
N ILE A 340 -10.59 -5.22 -3.35
CA ILE A 340 -10.75 -4.27 -4.45
C ILE A 340 -12.24 -4.04 -4.70
N ILE A 341 -12.66 -2.79 -4.69
CA ILE A 341 -13.98 -2.36 -5.15
C ILE A 341 -13.95 -2.33 -6.68
N LYS A 342 -14.93 -2.98 -7.31
CA LYS A 342 -15.19 -2.90 -8.75
C LYS A 342 -16.51 -2.14 -8.95
N PRO A 343 -16.46 -0.90 -9.47
CA PRO A 343 -17.66 -0.11 -9.77
C PRO A 343 -18.54 -0.69 -10.85
#